data_67dd23e6b42ce79db99053fedd95ad1d
#
_entry.id   67dd23e6b42ce79db99053fedd95ad1d
#
_cell.length_a   1.000
_cell.length_b   1.000
_cell.length_c   1.000
_cell.angle_alpha   90.00
_cell.angle_beta   90.00
_cell.angle_gamma   90.00
#
_symmetry.space_group_name_H-M   'P 1'
#
loop_
_entity.id
_entity.type
_entity.pdbx_description
1 polymer ?
#
loop_
_entity_poly.entity_id
_entity_poly.type
_entity_poly.pdbx_seq_one_letter_code
_entity_poly.pdbx_strand_id
1 'polypeptide(L)'
;MSQSTRSPATLGHVLIVDDDLLVRETMRDYIEHLGYAVRDVGSAEAALVEMRKEAPDLVLLDVRMPRINGIDLCRQLKGDPVTHLIPVVLLTAERELDSRVAGLAAGADDYFTKPVHPRELEARLRSLIRLKRVLEDLEEAESLITSLALTIEARDPYTAGHCVRLAAWAMAFGDRLGLSDDEQKALRLGGFLHDLGKIAVPDGVLLKAGPLSAEERRLMEEHPAAGDRLVVPMRTLGLVRPIIRHHHERWDGQGYPDRIGGEEVPLLARLMAIVDVYDALCTQRPYKSPFDEEEALKALHEGARTGQFDPELVRVFLELRQTSIDRRR
;
A
#
# COMPACT_ATOMS: atom_id res chain seq x y z
N MET A 1 45.95 -7.48 -21.46
CA MET A 1 45.31 -6.71 -20.38
C MET A 1 44.18 -5.88 -21.04
N SER A 2 43.00 -6.41 -21.09
CA SER A 2 41.81 -5.73 -21.66
C SER A 2 41.18 -4.90 -20.55
N GLN A 3 41.29 -3.56 -20.66
CA GLN A 3 40.56 -2.66 -19.76
C GLN A 3 39.09 -2.74 -20.13
N SER A 4 38.31 -3.37 -19.28
CA SER A 4 36.84 -3.30 -19.30
C SER A 4 36.49 -1.83 -19.01
N THR A 5 36.15 -1.09 -20.05
CA THR A 5 35.54 0.23 -19.93
C THR A 5 34.14 0.03 -19.34
N ARG A 6 33.99 0.23 -18.04
CA ARG A 6 32.66 0.42 -17.43
C ARG A 6 32.04 1.62 -18.15
N SER A 7 30.96 1.39 -18.87
CA SER A 7 30.06 2.47 -19.31
C SER A 7 29.74 3.37 -18.10
N PRO A 8 29.82 4.69 -18.21
CA PRO A 8 29.41 5.55 -17.11
C PRO A 8 27.98 5.20 -16.71
N ALA A 9 27.76 5.01 -15.41
CA ALA A 9 26.43 4.72 -14.89
C ALA A 9 25.49 5.84 -15.35
N THR A 10 24.47 5.52 -16.13
CA THR A 10 23.48 6.50 -16.61
C THR A 10 22.72 7.06 -15.41
N LEU A 11 22.37 8.34 -15.44
CA LEU A 11 21.59 9.00 -14.39
C LEU A 11 20.13 8.54 -14.36
N GLY A 12 19.68 7.87 -15.42
CA GLY A 12 18.32 7.32 -15.58
C GLY A 12 17.92 7.26 -17.05
N HIS A 13 16.73 6.73 -17.32
CA HIS A 13 16.15 6.54 -18.63
C HIS A 13 14.98 7.51 -18.87
N VAL A 14 15.06 8.34 -19.92
CA VAL A 14 13.99 9.27 -20.29
C VAL A 14 13.35 8.83 -21.58
N LEU A 15 12.02 8.77 -21.60
CA LEU A 15 11.25 8.54 -22.82
C LEU A 15 10.69 9.87 -23.33
N ILE A 16 11.00 10.22 -24.57
CA ILE A 16 10.44 11.40 -25.28
C ILE A 16 9.34 10.92 -26.21
N VAL A 17 8.16 11.52 -26.09
CA VAL A 17 7.00 11.23 -26.91
C VAL A 17 6.51 12.52 -27.56
N ASP A 18 6.78 12.70 -28.82
CA ASP A 18 6.46 13.91 -29.61
C ASP A 18 6.35 13.51 -31.09
N ASP A 19 5.38 14.00 -31.83
CA ASP A 19 5.24 13.67 -33.24
C ASP A 19 6.23 14.43 -34.14
N ASP A 20 6.79 15.56 -33.67
CA ASP A 20 7.82 16.32 -34.38
C ASP A 20 9.22 15.70 -34.18
N LEU A 21 9.78 15.18 -35.27
CA LEU A 21 11.11 14.54 -35.26
C LEU A 21 12.22 15.50 -34.80
N LEU A 22 12.17 16.75 -35.24
CA LEU A 22 13.22 17.74 -34.90
C LEU A 22 13.22 18.06 -33.41
N VAL A 23 12.03 18.14 -32.81
CA VAL A 23 11.89 18.33 -31.35
C VAL A 23 12.48 17.15 -30.62
N ARG A 24 12.16 15.91 -31.04
CA ARG A 24 12.71 14.70 -30.42
C ARG A 24 14.23 14.65 -30.50
N GLU A 25 14.82 14.88 -31.67
CA GLU A 25 16.28 14.87 -31.87
C GLU A 25 16.97 15.91 -31.00
N THR A 26 16.48 17.15 -31.03
CA THR A 26 17.05 18.24 -30.23
C THR A 26 16.99 17.94 -28.72
N MET A 27 15.88 17.42 -28.24
CA MET A 27 15.73 17.10 -26.82
C MET A 27 16.58 15.87 -26.43
N ARG A 28 16.67 14.87 -27.29
CA ARG A 28 17.54 13.71 -27.09
C ARG A 28 18.97 14.12 -26.91
N ASP A 29 19.53 14.84 -27.87
CA ASP A 29 20.93 15.28 -27.84
C ASP A 29 21.25 16.05 -26.55
N TYR A 30 20.33 16.89 -26.11
CA TYR A 30 20.51 17.66 -24.88
C TYR A 30 20.45 16.77 -23.65
N ILE A 31 19.48 15.89 -23.53
CA ILE A 31 19.26 15.02 -22.36
C ILE A 31 20.38 13.97 -22.25
N GLU A 32 20.86 13.43 -23.38
CA GLU A 32 22.02 12.55 -23.41
C GLU A 32 23.31 13.26 -22.95
N HIS A 33 23.47 14.52 -23.34
CA HIS A 33 24.60 15.36 -22.85
C HIS A 33 24.56 15.54 -21.31
N LEU A 34 23.39 15.53 -20.70
CA LEU A 34 23.24 15.56 -19.24
C LEU A 34 23.54 14.21 -18.56
N GLY A 35 23.79 13.14 -19.32
CA GLY A 35 24.14 11.81 -18.81
C GLY A 35 22.96 10.85 -18.61
N TYR A 36 21.81 11.15 -19.18
CA TYR A 36 20.65 10.23 -19.19
C TYR A 36 20.64 9.37 -20.46
N ALA A 37 20.13 8.15 -20.35
CA ALA A 37 19.79 7.38 -21.55
C ALA A 37 18.42 7.84 -22.08
N VAL A 38 18.32 7.97 -23.40
CA VAL A 38 17.10 8.48 -24.05
C VAL A 38 16.55 7.49 -25.04
N ARG A 39 15.24 7.27 -24.98
CA ARG A 39 14.46 6.69 -26.08
C ARG A 39 13.44 7.72 -26.51
N ASP A 40 13.10 7.72 -27.81
CA ASP A 40 12.09 8.62 -28.33
C ASP A 40 11.18 7.93 -29.32
N VAL A 41 9.95 8.34 -29.33
CA VAL A 41 8.89 7.80 -30.19
C VAL A 41 7.96 8.90 -30.68
N GLY A 42 7.35 8.71 -31.85
CA GLY A 42 6.49 9.72 -32.48
C GLY A 42 4.99 9.54 -32.20
N SER A 43 4.59 8.65 -31.29
CA SER A 43 3.17 8.48 -30.97
C SER A 43 2.93 7.81 -29.62
N ALA A 44 1.73 7.99 -29.09
CA ALA A 44 1.29 7.38 -27.84
C ALA A 44 1.32 5.84 -27.87
N GLU A 45 0.91 5.24 -29.01
CA GLU A 45 0.91 3.80 -29.18
C GLU A 45 2.33 3.21 -29.16
N ALA A 46 3.28 3.91 -29.81
CA ALA A 46 4.69 3.53 -29.77
C ALA A 46 5.27 3.68 -28.36
N ALA A 47 4.87 4.72 -27.61
CA ALA A 47 5.27 4.90 -26.21
C ALA A 47 4.84 3.72 -25.34
N LEU A 48 3.60 3.28 -25.43
CA LEU A 48 3.10 2.13 -24.69
C LEU A 48 3.83 0.82 -25.05
N VAL A 49 4.29 0.66 -26.31
CA VAL A 49 5.10 -0.49 -26.72
C VAL A 49 6.50 -0.43 -26.13
N GLU A 50 7.15 0.75 -26.15
CA GLU A 50 8.49 0.92 -25.59
C GLU A 50 8.50 0.75 -24.07
N MET A 51 7.50 1.31 -23.37
CA MET A 51 7.39 1.20 -21.91
C MET A 51 7.20 -0.25 -21.43
N ARG A 52 6.56 -1.11 -22.24
CA ARG A 52 6.45 -2.55 -21.93
C ARG A 52 7.76 -3.31 -22.04
N LYS A 53 8.70 -2.83 -22.87
CA LYS A 53 10.04 -3.46 -22.97
C LYS A 53 10.89 -3.09 -21.76
N GLU A 54 10.85 -1.82 -21.38
CA GLU A 54 11.58 -1.28 -20.26
C GLU A 54 10.92 0.02 -19.78
N ALA A 55 10.56 0.08 -18.50
CA ALA A 55 9.94 1.25 -17.91
C ALA A 55 10.95 2.42 -17.85
N PRO A 56 10.59 3.63 -18.31
CA PRO A 56 11.45 4.79 -18.16
C PRO A 56 11.40 5.37 -16.74
N ASP A 57 12.43 6.15 -16.40
CA ASP A 57 12.44 6.92 -15.15
C ASP A 57 11.62 8.21 -15.24
N LEU A 58 11.34 8.69 -16.46
CA LEU A 58 10.52 9.87 -16.72
C LEU A 58 10.02 9.87 -18.17
N VAL A 59 8.82 10.37 -18.40
CA VAL A 59 8.24 10.59 -19.74
C VAL A 59 8.11 12.09 -19.98
N LEU A 60 8.71 12.57 -21.09
CA LEU A 60 8.43 13.87 -21.68
C LEU A 60 7.41 13.68 -22.79
N LEU A 61 6.25 14.28 -22.65
CA LEU A 61 5.09 13.96 -23.47
C LEU A 61 4.49 15.21 -24.13
N ASP A 62 4.51 15.25 -25.46
CA ASP A 62 3.80 16.31 -26.16
C ASP A 62 2.28 16.18 -25.97
N VAL A 63 1.63 17.31 -25.72
CA VAL A 63 0.18 17.37 -25.55
C VAL A 63 -0.54 17.11 -26.88
N ARG A 64 -0.02 17.68 -27.98
CA ARG A 64 -0.70 17.63 -29.26
C ARG A 64 -0.10 16.59 -30.20
N MET A 65 -0.61 15.38 -30.12
CA MET A 65 -0.23 14.30 -31.03
C MET A 65 -1.44 13.77 -31.82
N PRO A 66 -1.22 13.22 -33.00
CA PRO A 66 -2.29 12.56 -33.76
C PRO A 66 -2.88 11.35 -33.04
N ARG A 67 -4.18 11.10 -33.20
CA ARG A 67 -4.94 9.96 -32.69
C ARG A 67 -5.16 9.97 -31.19
N ILE A 68 -4.15 9.72 -30.39
CA ILE A 68 -4.21 9.77 -28.92
C ILE A 68 -3.40 10.99 -28.49
N ASN A 69 -4.06 11.95 -27.84
CA ASN A 69 -3.37 13.13 -27.33
C ASN A 69 -2.58 12.80 -26.05
N GLY A 70 -1.60 13.64 -25.73
CA GLY A 70 -0.73 13.41 -24.56
C GLY A 70 -1.46 13.42 -23.23
N ILE A 71 -2.55 14.19 -23.08
CA ILE A 71 -3.33 14.22 -21.83
C ILE A 71 -4.03 12.88 -21.58
N ASP A 72 -4.55 12.24 -22.63
CA ASP A 72 -5.20 10.94 -22.51
C ASP A 72 -4.18 9.83 -22.21
N LEU A 73 -3.01 9.88 -22.84
CA LEU A 73 -1.90 8.97 -22.50
C LEU A 73 -1.44 9.18 -21.05
N CYS A 74 -1.30 10.43 -20.61
CA CYS A 74 -0.95 10.75 -19.21
C CYS A 74 -1.95 10.13 -18.24
N ARG A 75 -3.26 10.32 -18.47
CA ARG A 75 -4.33 9.74 -17.64
C ARG A 75 -4.25 8.21 -17.61
N GLN A 76 -3.97 7.58 -18.74
CA GLN A 76 -3.80 6.14 -18.81
C GLN A 76 -2.60 5.67 -17.99
N LEU A 77 -1.43 6.32 -18.14
CA LEU A 77 -0.21 5.97 -17.38
C LEU A 77 -0.39 6.16 -15.88
N LYS A 78 -1.06 7.24 -15.46
CA LYS A 78 -1.30 7.54 -14.04
C LYS A 78 -2.39 6.68 -13.41
N GLY A 79 -3.28 6.11 -14.21
CA GLY A 79 -4.30 5.16 -13.76
C GLY A 79 -3.84 3.69 -13.70
N ASP A 80 -2.66 3.36 -14.21
CA ASP A 80 -2.13 2.00 -14.24
C ASP A 80 -1.18 1.75 -13.04
N PRO A 81 -1.44 0.72 -12.21
CA PRO A 81 -0.59 0.40 -11.05
C PRO A 81 0.89 0.17 -11.36
N VAL A 82 1.24 -0.19 -12.60
CA VAL A 82 2.64 -0.44 -13.01
C VAL A 82 3.37 0.85 -13.39
N THR A 83 2.64 1.85 -13.90
CA THR A 83 3.25 3.05 -14.48
C THR A 83 2.94 4.33 -13.71
N HIS A 84 2.05 4.30 -12.72
CA HIS A 84 1.57 5.50 -12.01
C HIS A 84 2.67 6.31 -11.31
N LEU A 85 3.75 5.67 -10.85
CA LEU A 85 4.91 6.34 -10.23
C LEU A 85 5.84 7.00 -11.25
N ILE A 86 5.74 6.66 -12.54
CA ILE A 86 6.58 7.25 -13.57
C ILE A 86 6.18 8.72 -13.75
N PRO A 87 7.08 9.69 -13.50
CA PRO A 87 6.78 11.09 -13.71
C PRO A 87 6.46 11.36 -15.18
N VAL A 88 5.35 12.03 -15.43
CA VAL A 88 4.92 12.48 -16.76
C VAL A 88 4.96 14.00 -16.80
N VAL A 89 5.81 14.55 -17.67
CA VAL A 89 5.95 15.99 -17.90
C VAL A 89 5.39 16.33 -19.25
N LEU A 90 4.37 17.18 -19.28
CA LEU A 90 3.72 17.58 -20.52
C LEU A 90 4.47 18.71 -21.21
N LEU A 91 4.62 18.59 -22.53
CA LEU A 91 5.17 19.64 -23.40
C LEU A 91 4.01 20.35 -24.08
N THR A 92 3.86 21.65 -23.89
CA THR A 92 2.72 22.43 -24.38
C THR A 92 3.17 23.71 -25.09
N ALA A 93 2.36 24.24 -25.99
CA ALA A 93 2.60 25.55 -26.59
C ALA A 93 2.15 26.69 -25.63
N GLU A 94 2.79 27.86 -25.74
CA GLU A 94 2.82 28.96 -24.75
C GLU A 94 1.47 29.55 -24.30
N ARG A 95 0.34 29.21 -24.91
CA ARG A 95 -0.94 29.96 -24.69
C ARG A 95 -2.14 29.09 -24.25
N GLU A 96 -1.95 27.85 -23.87
CA GLU A 96 -3.06 26.94 -23.54
C GLU A 96 -3.18 26.71 -22.03
N LEU A 97 -3.75 27.69 -21.30
CA LEU A 97 -4.05 27.52 -19.87
C LEU A 97 -4.97 26.30 -19.64
N ASP A 98 -5.94 26.10 -20.50
CA ASP A 98 -6.90 25.02 -20.39
C ASP A 98 -6.23 23.63 -20.54
N SER A 99 -5.27 23.49 -21.45
CA SER A 99 -4.49 22.26 -21.63
C SER A 99 -3.61 21.96 -20.41
N ARG A 100 -3.06 22.99 -19.75
CA ARG A 100 -2.25 22.83 -18.51
C ARG A 100 -3.11 22.36 -17.36
N VAL A 101 -4.28 22.98 -17.16
CA VAL A 101 -5.24 22.57 -16.14
C VAL A 101 -5.74 21.14 -16.39
N ALA A 102 -6.10 20.81 -17.63
CA ALA A 102 -6.51 19.46 -18.01
C ALA A 102 -5.40 18.42 -17.82
N GLY A 103 -4.15 18.78 -18.11
CA GLY A 103 -2.97 17.92 -17.89
C GLY A 103 -2.72 17.61 -16.42
N LEU A 104 -2.76 18.63 -15.56
CA LEU A 104 -2.65 18.44 -14.11
C LEU A 104 -3.81 17.62 -13.55
N ALA A 105 -5.03 17.86 -14.02
CA ALA A 105 -6.21 17.06 -13.66
C ALA A 105 -6.11 15.59 -14.17
N ALA A 106 -5.31 15.34 -15.22
CA ALA A 106 -5.01 13.98 -15.70
C ALA A 106 -3.89 13.30 -14.89
N GLY A 107 -3.28 14.00 -13.91
CA GLY A 107 -2.26 13.48 -13.03
C GLY A 107 -0.82 13.78 -13.51
N ALA A 108 -0.60 14.67 -14.48
CA ALA A 108 0.74 15.06 -14.88
C ALA A 108 1.50 15.68 -13.70
N ASP A 109 2.77 15.32 -13.54
CA ASP A 109 3.62 15.80 -12.44
C ASP A 109 4.16 17.21 -12.69
N ASP A 110 4.30 17.57 -13.96
CA ASP A 110 4.76 18.91 -14.36
C ASP A 110 4.42 19.21 -15.83
N TYR A 111 4.74 20.42 -16.28
CA TYR A 111 4.65 20.81 -17.69
C TYR A 111 5.78 21.77 -18.08
N PHE A 112 6.14 21.74 -19.37
CA PHE A 112 7.02 22.73 -19.99
C PHE A 112 6.31 23.44 -21.12
N THR A 113 6.59 24.73 -21.25
CA THR A 113 6.20 25.51 -22.43
C THR A 113 7.29 25.42 -23.49
N LYS A 114 6.93 25.06 -24.73
CA LYS A 114 7.86 25.06 -25.86
C LYS A 114 8.13 26.50 -26.32
N PRO A 115 9.40 26.89 -26.59
CA PRO A 115 10.64 26.10 -26.49
C PRO A 115 11.08 25.87 -25.05
N VAL A 116 11.48 24.64 -24.72
CA VAL A 116 11.93 24.27 -23.38
C VAL A 116 13.29 24.87 -23.06
N HIS A 117 13.39 25.58 -21.93
CA HIS A 117 14.69 26.16 -21.53
C HIS A 117 15.59 25.06 -20.94
N PRO A 118 16.83 24.89 -21.46
CA PRO A 118 17.70 23.78 -21.05
C PRO A 118 17.95 23.68 -19.55
N ARG A 119 18.24 24.75 -18.86
CA ARG A 119 18.50 24.76 -17.40
C ARG A 119 17.27 24.37 -16.59
N GLU A 120 16.08 24.70 -17.06
CA GLU A 120 14.83 24.33 -16.42
C GLU A 120 14.58 22.85 -16.60
N LEU A 121 14.78 22.33 -17.81
CA LEU A 121 14.67 20.90 -18.11
C LEU A 121 15.59 20.06 -17.20
N GLU A 122 16.87 20.43 -17.11
CA GLU A 122 17.84 19.73 -16.26
C GLU A 122 17.38 19.68 -14.79
N ALA A 123 16.98 20.82 -14.23
CA ALA A 123 16.58 20.92 -12.83
C ALA A 123 15.34 20.05 -12.53
N ARG A 124 14.35 20.05 -13.42
CA ARG A 124 13.10 19.28 -13.28
C ARG A 124 13.33 17.78 -13.47
N LEU A 125 14.08 17.37 -14.51
CA LEU A 125 14.44 15.95 -14.71
C LEU A 125 15.09 15.37 -13.45
N ARG A 126 16.11 16.07 -12.93
CA ARG A 126 16.81 15.62 -11.72
C ARG A 126 15.89 15.50 -10.50
N SER A 127 15.01 16.48 -10.30
CA SER A 127 14.10 16.50 -9.16
C SER A 127 13.05 15.41 -9.25
N LEU A 128 12.40 15.25 -10.41
CA LEU A 128 11.31 14.27 -10.61
C LEU A 128 11.83 12.84 -10.60
N ILE A 129 12.95 12.54 -11.24
CA ILE A 129 13.56 11.20 -11.20
C ILE A 129 14.00 10.84 -9.77
N ARG A 130 14.54 11.81 -9.02
CA ARG A 130 14.87 11.58 -7.61
C ARG A 130 13.63 11.28 -6.78
N LEU A 131 12.53 12.02 -6.98
CA LEU A 131 11.27 11.79 -6.28
C LEU A 131 10.71 10.40 -6.59
N LYS A 132 10.69 10.02 -7.88
CA LYS A 132 10.27 8.67 -8.31
C LYS A 132 11.03 7.58 -7.54
N ARG A 133 12.37 7.66 -7.53
CA ARG A 133 13.21 6.67 -6.83
C ARG A 133 12.87 6.56 -5.34
N VAL A 134 12.67 7.69 -4.67
CA VAL A 134 12.26 7.67 -3.24
C VAL A 134 10.89 7.01 -3.05
N LEU A 135 9.95 7.24 -3.96
CA LEU A 135 8.63 6.60 -3.90
C LEU A 135 8.73 5.09 -4.18
N GLU A 136 9.53 4.67 -5.15
CA GLU A 136 9.80 3.25 -5.44
C GLU A 136 10.47 2.55 -4.24
N ASP A 137 11.49 3.17 -3.63
CA ASP A 137 12.15 2.65 -2.42
C ASP A 137 11.14 2.48 -1.26
N LEU A 138 10.18 3.40 -1.12
CA LEU A 138 9.12 3.30 -0.10
C LEU A 138 8.14 2.14 -0.40
N GLU A 139 7.70 1.98 -1.64
CA GLU A 139 6.82 0.85 -2.03
C GLU A 139 7.52 -0.50 -1.85
N GLU A 140 8.81 -0.57 -2.23
CA GLU A 140 9.62 -1.79 -2.02
C GLU A 140 9.74 -2.12 -0.53
N ALA A 141 10.02 -1.12 0.32
CA ALA A 141 10.09 -1.31 1.76
C ALA A 141 8.74 -1.78 2.35
N GLU A 142 7.60 -1.22 1.92
CA GLU A 142 6.28 -1.71 2.33
C GLU A 142 6.02 -3.15 1.88
N SER A 143 6.44 -3.51 0.68
CA SER A 143 6.33 -4.87 0.14
C SER A 143 7.17 -5.87 0.92
N LEU A 144 8.40 -5.50 1.30
CA LEU A 144 9.27 -6.32 2.14
C LEU A 144 8.66 -6.54 3.54
N ILE A 145 8.13 -5.50 4.17
CA ILE A 145 7.45 -5.59 5.47
C ILE A 145 6.26 -6.56 5.39
N THR A 146 5.44 -6.42 4.35
CA THR A 146 4.29 -7.30 4.12
C THR A 146 4.72 -8.76 3.90
N SER A 147 5.78 -8.98 3.12
CA SER A 147 6.33 -10.32 2.86
C SER A 147 6.89 -10.98 4.12
N LEU A 148 7.53 -10.21 5.00
CA LEU A 148 7.99 -10.69 6.30
C LEU A 148 6.82 -11.09 7.20
N ALA A 149 5.75 -10.30 7.24
CA ALA A 149 4.54 -10.61 7.98
C ALA A 149 3.89 -11.93 7.49
N LEU A 150 3.77 -12.11 6.17
CA LEU A 150 3.27 -13.34 5.56
C LEU A 150 4.19 -14.55 5.85
N THR A 151 5.48 -14.34 5.98
CA THR A 151 6.43 -15.40 6.37
C THR A 151 6.19 -15.85 7.82
N ILE A 152 5.86 -14.93 8.72
CA ILE A 152 5.49 -15.26 10.10
C ILE A 152 4.13 -15.95 10.15
N GLU A 153 3.16 -15.47 9.37
CA GLU A 153 1.86 -16.13 9.21
C GLU A 153 2.04 -17.58 8.73
N ALA A 154 2.94 -17.83 7.77
CA ALA A 154 3.20 -19.16 7.23
C ALA A 154 3.78 -20.17 8.26
N ARG A 155 4.30 -19.69 9.41
CA ARG A 155 4.68 -20.57 10.55
C ARG A 155 3.47 -21.17 11.26
N ASP A 156 2.33 -20.49 11.20
CA ASP A 156 1.06 -20.99 11.75
C ASP A 156 0.22 -21.57 10.59
N PRO A 157 0.13 -22.89 10.43
CA PRO A 157 -0.52 -23.52 9.28
C PRO A 157 -2.02 -23.25 9.19
N TYR A 158 -2.60 -22.58 10.19
CA TYR A 158 -4.04 -22.31 10.30
C TYR A 158 -4.41 -20.90 9.84
N THR A 159 -3.44 -20.07 9.49
CA THR A 159 -3.66 -18.64 9.18
C THR A 159 -3.50 -18.31 7.69
N ALA A 160 -3.39 -19.30 6.81
CA ALA A 160 -3.17 -19.04 5.37
C ALA A 160 -4.19 -18.04 4.78
N GLY A 161 -3.68 -16.89 4.31
CA GLY A 161 -4.46 -15.79 3.74
C GLY A 161 -5.27 -14.97 4.76
N HIS A 162 -5.08 -15.20 6.06
CA HIS A 162 -5.71 -14.45 7.15
C HIS A 162 -5.34 -12.97 7.08
N CYS A 163 -4.06 -12.63 7.01
CA CYS A 163 -3.59 -11.24 6.94
C CYS A 163 -4.23 -10.46 5.79
N VAL A 164 -4.36 -11.08 4.61
CA VAL A 164 -4.98 -10.45 3.43
C VAL A 164 -6.47 -10.19 3.67
N ARG A 165 -7.20 -11.18 4.20
CA ARG A 165 -8.62 -11.01 4.52
C ARG A 165 -8.82 -9.98 5.62
N LEU A 166 -7.99 -10.01 6.65
CA LEU A 166 -8.03 -9.07 7.77
C LEU A 166 -7.84 -7.63 7.30
N ALA A 167 -6.81 -7.38 6.48
CA ALA A 167 -6.58 -6.07 5.89
C ALA A 167 -7.80 -5.59 5.08
N ALA A 168 -8.37 -6.45 4.24
CA ALA A 168 -9.54 -6.11 3.43
C ALA A 168 -10.77 -5.78 4.29
N TRP A 169 -11.06 -6.58 5.32
CA TRP A 169 -12.18 -6.32 6.23
C TRP A 169 -11.97 -5.06 7.06
N ALA A 170 -10.76 -4.85 7.58
CA ALA A 170 -10.43 -3.66 8.38
C ALA A 170 -10.57 -2.38 7.56
N MET A 171 -10.09 -2.36 6.31
CA MET A 171 -10.26 -1.23 5.40
C MET A 171 -11.73 -0.96 5.09
N ALA A 172 -12.53 -1.98 4.74
CA ALA A 172 -13.96 -1.80 4.47
C ALA A 172 -14.72 -1.28 5.72
N PHE A 173 -14.29 -1.68 6.91
CA PHE A 173 -14.84 -1.18 8.16
C PHE A 173 -14.42 0.27 8.40
N GLY A 174 -13.16 0.62 8.15
CA GLY A 174 -12.65 1.99 8.23
C GLY A 174 -13.38 2.93 7.27
N ASP A 175 -13.63 2.52 6.02
CA ASP A 175 -14.42 3.27 5.05
C ASP A 175 -15.84 3.57 5.58
N ARG A 176 -16.47 2.57 6.20
CA ARG A 176 -17.82 2.73 6.78
C ARG A 176 -17.85 3.71 7.94
N LEU A 177 -16.73 3.85 8.67
CA LEU A 177 -16.54 4.81 9.76
C LEU A 177 -16.06 6.19 9.28
N GLY A 178 -15.70 6.35 8.01
CA GLY A 178 -15.18 7.60 7.45
C GLY A 178 -13.77 7.94 7.93
N LEU A 179 -12.93 6.94 8.15
CA LEU A 179 -11.55 7.14 8.59
C LEU A 179 -10.70 7.79 7.50
N SER A 180 -9.69 8.56 7.92
CA SER A 180 -8.73 9.22 7.03
C SER A 180 -7.85 8.22 6.27
N ASP A 181 -7.20 8.68 5.18
CA ASP A 181 -6.28 7.86 4.37
C ASP A 181 -5.14 7.28 5.21
N ASP A 182 -4.60 8.04 6.17
CA ASP A 182 -3.55 7.57 7.07
C ASP A 182 -4.03 6.45 8.00
N GLU A 183 -5.26 6.56 8.53
CA GLU A 183 -5.89 5.52 9.34
C GLU A 183 -6.22 4.28 8.50
N GLN A 184 -6.67 4.45 7.27
CA GLN A 184 -6.90 3.36 6.32
C GLN A 184 -5.60 2.62 6.00
N LYS A 185 -4.52 3.36 5.73
CA LYS A 185 -3.19 2.78 5.55
C LYS A 185 -2.74 2.02 6.80
N ALA A 186 -2.99 2.57 7.99
CA ALA A 186 -2.65 1.90 9.25
C ALA A 186 -3.46 0.61 9.47
N LEU A 187 -4.75 0.58 9.11
CA LEU A 187 -5.57 -0.63 9.17
C LEU A 187 -5.06 -1.70 8.20
N ARG A 188 -4.73 -1.31 6.96
CA ARG A 188 -4.15 -2.23 5.98
C ARG A 188 -2.86 -2.87 6.50
N LEU A 189 -1.91 -2.07 6.96
CA LEU A 189 -0.65 -2.56 7.51
C LEU A 189 -0.85 -3.31 8.83
N GLY A 190 -1.76 -2.87 9.69
CA GLY A 190 -2.13 -3.55 10.93
C GLY A 190 -2.66 -4.96 10.68
N GLY A 191 -3.47 -5.15 9.63
CA GLY A 191 -3.94 -6.47 9.22
C GLY A 191 -2.81 -7.45 8.91
N PHE A 192 -1.69 -6.97 8.34
CA PHE A 192 -0.51 -7.80 8.11
C PHE A 192 0.37 -7.95 9.36
N LEU A 193 0.50 -6.91 10.18
CA LEU A 193 1.54 -6.80 11.20
C LEU A 193 1.06 -7.06 12.64
N HIS A 194 -0.27 -7.17 12.89
CA HIS A 194 -0.80 -7.32 14.26
C HIS A 194 -0.13 -8.46 15.03
N ASP A 195 0.12 -9.56 14.34
CA ASP A 195 0.71 -10.81 14.87
C ASP A 195 2.23 -10.91 14.69
N LEU A 196 2.93 -9.85 14.27
CA LEU A 196 4.38 -9.84 14.02
C LEU A 196 5.19 -10.40 15.20
N GLY A 197 4.73 -10.14 16.41
CA GLY A 197 5.40 -10.58 17.64
C GLY A 197 5.36 -12.08 17.88
N LYS A 198 4.58 -12.86 17.15
CA LYS A 198 4.60 -14.33 17.20
C LYS A 198 5.96 -14.92 16.80
N ILE A 199 6.85 -14.12 16.17
CA ILE A 199 8.23 -14.51 15.93
C ILE A 199 8.99 -14.82 17.23
N ALA A 200 8.61 -14.19 18.33
CA ALA A 200 9.22 -14.42 19.65
C ALA A 200 8.62 -15.62 20.41
N VAL A 201 7.51 -16.20 19.92
CA VAL A 201 6.85 -17.34 20.55
C VAL A 201 7.57 -18.62 20.15
N PRO A 202 7.97 -19.49 21.13
CA PRO A 202 8.60 -20.79 20.84
C PRO A 202 7.67 -21.70 20.01
N ASP A 203 8.23 -22.44 19.06
CA ASP A 203 7.47 -23.37 18.19
C ASP A 203 6.65 -24.41 18.98
N GLY A 204 7.19 -24.90 20.11
CA GLY A 204 6.47 -25.83 20.97
C GLY A 204 5.19 -25.26 21.61
N VAL A 205 5.07 -23.93 21.67
CA VAL A 205 3.86 -23.23 22.13
C VAL A 205 2.98 -22.85 20.95
N LEU A 206 3.58 -22.24 19.93
CA LEU A 206 2.84 -21.76 18.73
C LEU A 206 2.14 -22.89 17.98
N LEU A 207 2.84 -24.01 17.80
CA LEU A 207 2.37 -25.17 17.01
C LEU A 207 1.72 -26.27 17.86
N LYS A 208 1.45 -26.01 19.13
CA LYS A 208 0.90 -27.03 20.04
C LYS A 208 -0.49 -27.48 19.60
N ALA A 209 -0.61 -28.79 19.36
CA ALA A 209 -1.87 -29.42 19.05
C ALA A 209 -2.66 -29.69 20.35
N GLY A 210 -3.26 -28.68 20.95
CA GLY A 210 -4.06 -28.82 22.17
C GLY A 210 -4.12 -27.56 23.01
N PRO A 211 -4.80 -27.56 24.15
CA PRO A 211 -4.88 -26.38 25.01
C PRO A 211 -3.52 -26.02 25.60
N LEU A 212 -3.25 -24.71 25.65
CA LEU A 212 -2.05 -24.18 26.28
C LEU A 212 -2.17 -24.28 27.81
N SER A 213 -1.08 -24.64 28.48
CA SER A 213 -0.95 -24.49 29.94
C SER A 213 -0.97 -22.99 30.31
N ALA A 214 -1.09 -22.68 31.62
CA ALA A 214 -1.07 -21.30 32.07
C ALA A 214 0.26 -20.58 31.76
N GLU A 215 1.39 -21.31 31.79
CA GLU A 215 2.70 -20.78 31.43
C GLU A 215 2.85 -20.56 29.92
N GLU A 216 2.45 -21.53 29.10
CA GLU A 216 2.45 -21.42 27.63
C GLU A 216 1.52 -20.29 27.17
N ARG A 217 0.37 -20.11 27.82
CA ARG A 217 -0.55 -19.01 27.55
C ARG A 217 0.11 -17.65 27.81
N ARG A 218 0.87 -17.49 28.90
CA ARG A 218 1.61 -16.25 29.16
C ARG A 218 2.62 -15.95 28.07
N LEU A 219 3.37 -16.99 27.61
CA LEU A 219 4.31 -16.81 26.49
C LEU A 219 3.60 -16.40 25.20
N MET A 220 2.41 -16.95 24.94
CA MET A 220 1.60 -16.53 23.80
C MET A 220 1.10 -15.09 23.95
N GLU A 221 0.63 -14.70 25.13
CA GLU A 221 0.11 -13.36 25.42
C GLU A 221 1.18 -12.26 25.40
N GLU A 222 2.47 -12.62 25.30
CA GLU A 222 3.56 -11.64 25.15
C GLU A 222 3.72 -11.13 23.72
N HIS A 223 3.14 -11.80 22.69
CA HIS A 223 3.38 -11.43 21.29
C HIS A 223 2.98 -9.98 20.94
N PRO A 224 1.88 -9.38 21.47
CA PRO A 224 1.55 -8.01 21.11
C PRO A 224 2.62 -7.01 21.58
N ALA A 225 3.11 -7.20 22.82
CA ALA A 225 4.18 -6.37 23.37
C ALA A 225 5.53 -6.64 22.67
N ALA A 226 5.80 -7.88 22.23
CA ALA A 226 6.97 -8.21 21.44
C ALA A 226 6.92 -7.56 20.05
N GLY A 227 5.78 -7.64 19.38
CA GLY A 227 5.55 -7.01 18.09
C GLY A 227 5.70 -5.49 18.13
N ASP A 228 5.12 -4.83 19.14
CA ASP A 228 5.28 -3.40 19.36
C ASP A 228 6.77 -3.02 19.48
N ARG A 229 7.56 -3.75 20.28
CA ARG A 229 9.00 -3.52 20.41
C ARG A 229 9.77 -3.61 19.09
N LEU A 230 9.40 -4.53 18.22
CA LEU A 230 10.04 -4.69 16.91
C LEU A 230 9.84 -3.49 15.98
N VAL A 231 8.69 -2.82 16.07
CA VAL A 231 8.35 -1.70 15.17
C VAL A 231 8.64 -0.32 15.77
N VAL A 232 9.06 -0.22 17.04
CA VAL A 232 9.45 1.06 17.71
C VAL A 232 10.39 1.92 16.84
N PRO A 233 11.44 1.39 16.16
CA PRO A 233 12.33 2.22 15.34
C PRO A 233 11.68 2.76 14.06
N MET A 234 10.52 2.22 13.64
CA MET A 234 9.86 2.54 12.37
C MET A 234 8.86 3.68 12.56
N ARG A 235 9.30 4.93 12.37
CA ARG A 235 8.46 6.12 12.59
C ARG A 235 7.19 6.15 11.73
N THR A 236 7.24 5.56 10.54
CA THR A 236 6.11 5.47 9.60
C THR A 236 4.98 4.57 10.10
N LEU A 237 5.23 3.71 11.08
CA LEU A 237 4.26 2.80 11.68
C LEU A 237 3.59 3.37 12.94
N GLY A 238 3.63 4.68 13.17
CA GLY A 238 3.10 5.31 14.38
C GLY A 238 1.66 4.94 14.71
N LEU A 239 0.77 4.92 13.71
CA LEU A 239 -0.64 4.51 13.84
C LEU A 239 -0.84 2.98 13.85
N VAL A 240 0.14 2.21 13.34
CA VAL A 240 0.08 0.74 13.32
C VAL A 240 0.48 0.14 14.66
N ARG A 241 1.44 0.75 15.36
CA ARG A 241 1.92 0.27 16.68
C ARG A 241 0.80 0.03 17.70
N PRO A 242 -0.16 0.95 17.91
CA PRO A 242 -1.30 0.71 18.79
C PRO A 242 -2.12 -0.50 18.37
N ILE A 243 -2.28 -0.77 17.07
CA ILE A 243 -2.96 -1.97 16.57
C ILE A 243 -2.19 -3.22 17.03
N ILE A 244 -0.89 -3.29 16.75
CA ILE A 244 -0.03 -4.43 17.12
C ILE A 244 -0.07 -4.69 18.62
N ARG A 245 0.00 -3.65 19.46
CA ARG A 245 0.06 -3.79 20.91
C ARG A 245 -1.27 -4.15 21.54
N HIS A 246 -2.40 -3.61 21.01
CA HIS A 246 -3.67 -3.61 21.73
C HIS A 246 -4.80 -4.38 21.04
N HIS A 247 -4.56 -5.12 19.94
CA HIS A 247 -5.60 -5.89 19.25
C HIS A 247 -6.20 -7.03 20.09
N HIS A 248 -5.57 -7.41 21.19
CA HIS A 248 -6.08 -8.35 22.16
C HIS A 248 -6.60 -7.71 23.46
N GLU A 249 -6.62 -6.38 23.53
CA GLU A 249 -7.32 -5.71 24.60
C GLU A 249 -8.83 -5.87 24.46
N ARG A 250 -9.53 -5.80 25.57
CA ARG A 250 -10.96 -6.00 25.64
C ARG A 250 -11.63 -4.73 26.15
N TRP A 251 -12.86 -4.51 25.72
CA TRP A 251 -13.64 -3.36 26.17
C TRP A 251 -13.84 -3.33 27.70
N ASP A 252 -13.91 -4.50 28.34
CA ASP A 252 -14.06 -4.67 29.80
C ASP A 252 -12.73 -4.59 30.57
N GLY A 253 -11.59 -4.35 29.92
CA GLY A 253 -10.26 -4.28 30.54
C GLY A 253 -9.69 -5.65 30.97
N GLN A 254 -10.30 -6.77 30.54
CA GLN A 254 -9.80 -8.12 30.84
C GLN A 254 -8.90 -8.68 29.75
N GLY A 255 -8.44 -7.81 28.81
CA GLY A 255 -7.54 -8.16 27.74
C GLY A 255 -6.08 -8.22 28.15
N TYR A 256 -5.20 -8.19 27.18
CA TYR A 256 -3.75 -8.15 27.34
C TYR A 256 -3.12 -7.35 26.18
N PRO A 257 -1.90 -6.80 26.32
CA PRO A 257 -0.94 -6.94 27.44
C PRO A 257 -1.13 -5.92 28.57
N ASP A 258 -1.77 -4.77 28.32
CA ASP A 258 -1.80 -3.63 29.28
C ASP A 258 -3.05 -3.61 30.15
N ARG A 259 -4.07 -4.39 29.85
CA ARG A 259 -5.37 -4.48 30.55
C ARG A 259 -6.10 -3.15 30.62
N ILE A 260 -6.02 -2.38 29.54
CA ILE A 260 -6.80 -1.16 29.35
C ILE A 260 -8.20 -1.49 28.81
N GLY A 261 -9.18 -0.64 29.07
CA GLY A 261 -10.57 -0.88 28.69
C GLY A 261 -11.28 0.33 28.13
N GLY A 262 -12.44 0.14 27.54
CA GLY A 262 -13.26 1.20 26.97
C GLY A 262 -12.50 2.01 25.92
N GLU A 263 -12.61 3.33 25.98
CA GLU A 263 -11.99 4.26 25.04
C GLU A 263 -10.47 4.44 25.25
N GLU A 264 -9.90 3.92 26.32
CA GLU A 264 -8.45 3.86 26.49
C GLU A 264 -7.79 2.92 25.45
N VAL A 265 -8.53 1.90 24.98
CA VAL A 265 -8.08 1.08 23.85
C VAL A 265 -8.20 1.90 22.56
N PRO A 266 -7.09 2.10 21.82
CA PRO A 266 -7.11 2.88 20.58
C PRO A 266 -8.15 2.40 19.59
N LEU A 267 -8.85 3.31 18.92
CA LEU A 267 -9.93 3.00 17.98
C LEU A 267 -9.55 1.92 16.95
N LEU A 268 -8.38 2.07 16.30
CA LEU A 268 -7.95 1.13 15.27
C LEU A 268 -7.66 -0.26 15.84
N ALA A 269 -7.24 -0.36 17.10
CA ALA A 269 -7.04 -1.65 17.78
C ALA A 269 -8.39 -2.32 18.12
N ARG A 270 -9.38 -1.53 18.63
CA ARG A 270 -10.75 -2.05 18.86
C ARG A 270 -11.39 -2.59 17.59
N LEU A 271 -11.21 -1.88 16.48
CA LEU A 271 -11.69 -2.28 15.16
C LEU A 271 -10.99 -3.59 14.72
N MET A 272 -9.66 -3.65 14.84
CA MET A 272 -8.88 -4.82 14.45
C MET A 272 -9.28 -6.06 15.27
N ALA A 273 -9.51 -5.93 16.59
CA ALA A 273 -9.96 -7.02 17.45
C ALA A 273 -11.28 -7.67 16.98
N ILE A 274 -12.23 -6.86 16.49
CA ILE A 274 -13.50 -7.35 15.95
C ILE A 274 -13.27 -8.13 14.67
N VAL A 275 -12.47 -7.58 13.76
CA VAL A 275 -12.21 -8.17 12.45
C VAL A 275 -11.39 -9.46 12.58
N ASP A 276 -10.39 -9.50 13.46
CA ASP A 276 -9.59 -10.69 13.74
C ASP A 276 -10.45 -11.84 14.26
N VAL A 277 -11.27 -11.58 15.26
CA VAL A 277 -12.17 -12.62 15.79
C VAL A 277 -13.20 -13.06 14.75
N TYR A 278 -13.73 -12.14 13.93
CA TYR A 278 -14.63 -12.48 12.84
C TYR A 278 -13.98 -13.44 11.84
N ASP A 279 -12.78 -13.12 11.34
CA ASP A 279 -12.06 -14.00 10.41
C ASP A 279 -11.74 -15.35 11.06
N ALA A 280 -11.33 -15.34 12.32
CA ALA A 280 -11.06 -16.56 13.09
C ALA A 280 -12.27 -17.47 13.27
N LEU A 281 -13.48 -16.91 13.36
CA LEU A 281 -14.73 -17.67 13.45
C LEU A 281 -15.13 -18.25 12.08
N CYS A 282 -14.94 -17.51 11.00
CA CYS A 282 -15.31 -17.89 9.64
C CYS A 282 -14.29 -18.81 8.95
N THR A 283 -13.08 -18.97 9.50
CA THR A 283 -11.99 -19.76 8.90
C THR A 283 -11.92 -21.15 9.53
N GLN A 284 -11.65 -22.17 8.71
CA GLN A 284 -11.48 -23.55 9.20
C GLN A 284 -10.24 -23.65 10.08
N ARG A 285 -10.42 -24.24 11.27
CA ARG A 285 -9.34 -24.55 12.21
C ARG A 285 -9.36 -26.06 12.54
N PRO A 286 -8.22 -26.68 12.94
CA PRO A 286 -8.12 -28.14 13.13
C PRO A 286 -9.13 -28.72 14.10
N TYR A 287 -9.57 -27.92 15.06
CA TYR A 287 -10.43 -28.35 16.17
C TYR A 287 -11.85 -27.83 16.08
N LYS A 288 -12.19 -27.06 15.00
CA LYS A 288 -13.48 -26.41 14.88
C LYS A 288 -13.85 -26.20 13.42
N SER A 289 -15.01 -26.67 13.02
CA SER A 289 -15.62 -26.28 11.74
C SER A 289 -15.84 -24.78 11.74
N PRO A 290 -15.67 -24.10 10.58
CA PRO A 290 -15.98 -22.70 10.46
C PRO A 290 -17.44 -22.45 10.80
N PHE A 291 -17.71 -21.38 11.50
CA PHE A 291 -19.06 -20.89 11.64
C PHE A 291 -19.58 -20.41 10.29
N ASP A 292 -20.85 -20.56 10.06
CA ASP A 292 -21.48 -19.79 9.01
C ASP A 292 -21.48 -18.28 9.38
N GLU A 293 -21.78 -17.45 8.39
CA GLU A 293 -21.70 -16.00 8.59
C GLU A 293 -22.67 -15.53 9.68
N GLU A 294 -23.85 -16.11 9.77
CA GLU A 294 -24.88 -15.74 10.76
C GLU A 294 -24.43 -16.12 12.19
N GLU A 295 -23.83 -17.29 12.35
CA GLU A 295 -23.28 -17.75 13.62
C GLU A 295 -22.11 -16.86 14.08
N ALA A 296 -21.22 -16.46 13.15
CA ALA A 296 -20.10 -15.57 13.46
C ALA A 296 -20.60 -14.17 13.89
N LEU A 297 -21.61 -13.62 13.22
CA LEU A 297 -22.20 -12.33 13.60
C LEU A 297 -22.92 -12.38 14.95
N LYS A 298 -23.61 -13.49 15.27
CA LYS A 298 -24.19 -13.72 16.58
C LYS A 298 -23.14 -13.80 17.68
N ALA A 299 -22.01 -14.46 17.42
CA ALA A 299 -20.90 -14.53 18.37
C ALA A 299 -20.28 -13.15 18.65
N LEU A 300 -20.10 -12.30 17.63
CA LEU A 300 -19.64 -10.91 17.81
C LEU A 300 -20.64 -10.09 18.65
N HIS A 301 -21.93 -10.21 18.38
CA HIS A 301 -22.98 -9.55 19.15
C HIS A 301 -22.94 -9.94 20.63
N GLU A 302 -22.80 -11.24 20.92
CA GLU A 302 -22.65 -11.72 22.30
C GLU A 302 -21.35 -11.24 22.94
N GLY A 303 -20.24 -11.19 22.18
CA GLY A 303 -18.97 -10.59 22.63
C GLY A 303 -19.12 -9.12 23.04
N ALA A 304 -19.88 -8.34 22.29
CA ALA A 304 -20.20 -6.94 22.67
C ALA A 304 -21.02 -6.90 23.98
N ARG A 305 -22.00 -7.79 24.11
CA ARG A 305 -22.87 -7.88 25.30
C ARG A 305 -22.10 -8.27 26.57
N THR A 306 -21.07 -9.10 26.41
CA THR A 306 -20.23 -9.59 27.53
C THR A 306 -19.01 -8.73 27.80
N GLY A 307 -18.86 -7.59 27.13
CA GLY A 307 -17.75 -6.64 27.32
C GLY A 307 -16.46 -7.01 26.60
N GLN A 308 -16.46 -7.99 25.72
CA GLN A 308 -15.26 -8.32 24.92
C GLN A 308 -14.94 -7.22 23.90
N PHE A 309 -15.95 -6.72 23.20
CA PHE A 309 -15.82 -5.74 22.14
C PHE A 309 -16.56 -4.44 22.45
N ASP A 310 -16.15 -3.37 21.78
CA ASP A 310 -16.88 -2.10 21.74
C ASP A 310 -18.28 -2.33 21.09
N PRO A 311 -19.38 -2.07 21.82
CA PRO A 311 -20.73 -2.34 21.33
C PRO A 311 -21.10 -1.52 20.10
N GLU A 312 -20.63 -0.27 20.03
CA GLU A 312 -20.94 0.62 18.91
C GLU A 312 -20.21 0.18 17.63
N LEU A 313 -18.94 -0.18 17.76
CA LEU A 313 -18.17 -0.73 16.62
C LEU A 313 -18.75 -2.05 16.12
N VAL A 314 -19.16 -2.94 17.02
CA VAL A 314 -19.82 -4.19 16.61
C VAL A 314 -21.11 -3.89 15.86
N ARG A 315 -21.94 -2.94 16.33
CA ARG A 315 -23.17 -2.55 15.62
C ARG A 315 -22.86 -2.11 14.18
N VAL A 316 -21.88 -1.22 13.98
CA VAL A 316 -21.50 -0.74 12.66
C VAL A 316 -20.95 -1.88 11.77
N PHE A 317 -20.17 -2.81 12.34
CA PHE A 317 -19.65 -3.95 11.59
C PHE A 317 -20.77 -4.92 11.15
N LEU A 318 -21.75 -5.17 12.00
CA LEU A 318 -22.92 -5.99 11.66
C LEU A 318 -23.70 -5.38 10.49
N GLU A 319 -23.95 -4.08 10.51
CA GLU A 319 -24.61 -3.35 9.41
C GLU A 319 -23.80 -3.45 8.09
N LEU A 320 -22.49 -3.31 8.15
CA LEU A 320 -21.61 -3.46 7.01
C LEU A 320 -21.73 -4.85 6.36
N ARG A 321 -21.79 -5.90 7.19
CA ARG A 321 -21.91 -7.28 6.72
C ARG A 321 -23.28 -7.58 6.12
N GLN A 322 -24.35 -7.12 6.77
CA GLN A 322 -25.72 -7.26 6.26
C GLN A 322 -25.88 -6.67 4.86
N THR A 323 -25.38 -5.44 4.67
CA THR A 323 -25.43 -4.75 3.37
C THR A 323 -24.66 -5.52 2.27
N SER A 324 -23.59 -6.22 2.64
CA SER A 324 -22.81 -7.04 1.72
C SER A 324 -23.52 -8.34 1.31
N ILE A 325 -24.31 -8.92 2.21
CA ILE A 325 -25.14 -10.12 1.95
C ILE A 325 -26.29 -9.75 1.00
N ASP A 326 -26.97 -8.65 1.24
CA ASP A 326 -28.10 -8.20 0.43
C ASP A 326 -27.70 -7.86 -1.02
N ARG A 327 -26.46 -7.43 -1.24
CA ARG A 327 -25.93 -7.17 -2.60
C ARG A 327 -25.52 -8.44 -3.36
N ARG A 328 -25.41 -9.59 -2.69
CA ARG A 328 -25.05 -10.88 -3.31
C ARG A 328 -26.26 -11.76 -3.65
N ARG A 329 -27.46 -11.38 -3.17
CA ARG A 329 -28.76 -11.99 -3.49
C ARG A 329 -29.43 -11.22 -4.64
#